data_28a80a33bfb6a6fd116a188a426937f2
#
_entry.id   28a80a33bfb6a6fd116a188a426937f2
#
_cell.length_a   1.000
_cell.length_b   1.000
_cell.length_c   1.000
_cell.angle_alpha   90.00
_cell.angle_beta   90.00
_cell.angle_gamma   90.00
#
_symmetry.space_group_name_H-M   'P 1'
#
loop_
_entity.id
_entity.type
_entity.pdbx_description
1 polymer ?
#
loop_
_entity_poly.entity_id
_entity_poly.type
_entity_poly.pdbx_seq_one_letter_code
_entity_poly.pdbx_strand_id
1 'polypeptide(L)'
;MFLALIRKQLKVLWRHPQELMILLLMPIGLITILSFALGSLMEGDSNSIEVKVAIVQHEDEQQELAAFLQESQGEMRTDVHSQESLKQMLPISTLLQLLEQEEMQQFITVSQIASSDMDALKKEGEYDVILEVPAGFTKQFYTSFFEKEEIPAFHVYLNEQKEIAATIVQNILESFQYQYSLMADLSSKGILTQEVKLPTADISSIVQTVNQQGPVSTSEYYTFSMTVMFILYISGTIASQAFLEKHMHIFDRILLANIHPIIYLLAVIVSTVILSFIQVSIVFGVVYLMLDISFVQLPLHLFVTLMLAIVVGSMAALLSAANYRFNSAELSNVFSSVIVSILALFGGSFFNLSTFAPTLAIIGSWTPNGAALQSYLTIQQGGGLNQISSYLWILTAIAVICTAIAFLLFPRRGGIA
;
A
#
# COMPACT_ATOMS: atom_id res chain seq x y z
N MET A 1 37.36 -22.44 -17.56
CA MET A 1 37.78 -21.03 -17.58
C MET A 1 36.66 -20.09 -17.16
N PHE A 2 35.47 -20.11 -17.77
CA PHE A 2 34.30 -19.32 -17.37
C PHE A 2 33.93 -19.49 -15.89
N LEU A 3 33.85 -20.73 -15.39
CA LEU A 3 33.58 -21.01 -13.97
C LEU A 3 34.63 -20.44 -13.02
N ALA A 4 35.88 -20.37 -13.45
CA ALA A 4 36.98 -19.78 -12.66
C ALA A 4 36.80 -18.25 -12.51
N LEU A 5 36.28 -17.57 -13.55
CA LEU A 5 35.96 -16.14 -13.50
C LEU A 5 34.78 -15.85 -12.53
N ILE A 6 33.73 -16.67 -12.61
CA ILE A 6 32.59 -16.56 -11.68
C ILE A 6 33.07 -16.76 -10.24
N ARG A 7 33.83 -17.84 -9.98
CA ARG A 7 34.38 -18.10 -8.63
C ARG A 7 35.30 -16.98 -8.15
N LYS A 8 36.06 -16.37 -9.06
CA LYS A 8 36.91 -15.21 -8.75
C LYS A 8 36.04 -14.05 -8.31
N GLN A 9 35.02 -13.68 -9.07
CA GLN A 9 34.13 -12.55 -8.76
C GLN A 9 33.45 -12.74 -7.39
N LEU A 10 32.90 -13.93 -7.13
CA LEU A 10 32.32 -14.25 -5.83
C LEU A 10 33.33 -14.19 -4.69
N LYS A 11 34.58 -14.63 -4.89
CA LYS A 11 35.64 -14.53 -3.88
C LYS A 11 36.08 -13.09 -3.62
N VAL A 12 36.11 -12.22 -4.61
CA VAL A 12 36.46 -10.80 -4.43
C VAL A 12 35.46 -10.14 -3.49
N LEU A 13 34.16 -10.34 -3.71
CA LEU A 13 33.14 -9.81 -2.79
C LEU A 13 33.24 -10.39 -1.38
N TRP A 14 33.51 -11.69 -1.26
CA TRP A 14 33.68 -12.33 0.05
C TRP A 14 34.87 -11.77 0.84
N ARG A 15 35.85 -11.19 0.15
CA ARG A 15 37.00 -10.52 0.77
C ARG A 15 36.74 -9.07 1.19
N HIS A 16 35.61 -8.50 0.78
CA HIS A 16 35.14 -7.18 1.20
C HIS A 16 33.90 -7.33 2.12
N PRO A 17 34.09 -7.85 3.35
CA PRO A 17 32.97 -8.15 4.24
C PRO A 17 32.15 -6.92 4.62
N GLN A 18 32.76 -5.74 4.64
CA GLN A 18 32.06 -4.48 4.92
C GLN A 18 30.98 -4.18 3.89
N GLU A 19 31.29 -4.34 2.60
CA GLU A 19 30.30 -4.13 1.52
C GLU A 19 29.16 -5.16 1.59
N LEU A 20 29.51 -6.44 1.84
CA LEU A 20 28.49 -7.50 2.01
C LEU A 20 27.61 -7.26 3.25
N MET A 21 28.19 -6.83 4.36
CA MET A 21 27.42 -6.52 5.56
C MET A 21 26.46 -5.35 5.33
N ILE A 22 26.89 -4.29 4.67
CA ILE A 22 26.02 -3.16 4.32
C ILE A 22 24.89 -3.62 3.41
N LEU A 23 25.19 -4.38 2.37
CA LEU A 23 24.20 -4.89 1.41
C LEU A 23 23.16 -5.83 2.07
N LEU A 24 23.52 -6.56 3.12
CA LEU A 24 22.63 -7.47 3.84
C LEU A 24 21.93 -6.81 5.03
N LEU A 25 22.67 -6.09 5.88
CA LEU A 25 22.11 -5.56 7.11
C LEU A 25 21.27 -4.32 6.90
N MET A 26 21.59 -3.50 5.88
CA MET A 26 20.85 -2.27 5.63
C MET A 26 19.39 -2.52 5.22
N PRO A 27 19.08 -3.41 4.26
CA PRO A 27 17.68 -3.75 3.96
C PRO A 27 16.97 -4.36 5.17
N ILE A 28 17.59 -5.29 5.89
CA ILE A 28 16.98 -5.94 7.05
C ILE A 28 16.68 -4.90 8.15
N GLY A 29 17.64 -4.03 8.44
CA GLY A 29 17.46 -2.96 9.44
C GLY A 29 16.34 -2.00 9.05
N LEU A 30 16.30 -1.55 7.81
CA LEU A 30 15.25 -0.65 7.33
C LEU A 30 13.87 -1.34 7.28
N ILE A 31 13.78 -2.58 6.81
CA ILE A 31 12.55 -3.36 6.85
C ILE A 31 12.03 -3.43 8.30
N THR A 32 12.90 -3.80 9.24
CA THR A 32 12.52 -3.91 10.66
C THR A 32 12.05 -2.56 11.21
N ILE A 33 12.82 -1.48 11.00
CA ILE A 33 12.46 -0.15 11.50
C ILE A 33 11.14 0.32 10.89
N LEU A 34 10.96 0.20 9.57
CA LEU A 34 9.75 0.65 8.89
C LEU A 34 8.53 -0.21 9.24
N SER A 35 8.71 -1.52 9.40
CA SER A 35 7.63 -2.41 9.84
C SER A 35 7.15 -2.06 11.25
N PHE A 36 8.05 -1.77 12.18
CA PHE A 36 7.64 -1.37 13.54
C PHE A 36 7.16 0.08 13.62
N ALA A 37 7.82 1.02 12.93
CA ALA A 37 7.47 2.44 13.01
C ALA A 37 6.17 2.77 12.27
N LEU A 38 5.94 2.16 11.10
CA LEU A 38 4.76 2.42 10.27
C LEU A 38 3.70 1.34 10.42
N GLY A 39 4.04 0.15 10.89
CA GLY A 39 3.08 -0.90 11.19
C GLY A 39 2.05 -0.42 12.19
N SER A 40 2.47 0.19 13.30
CA SER A 40 1.58 0.78 14.30
C SER A 40 0.73 1.95 13.78
N LEU A 41 1.18 2.64 12.72
CA LEU A 41 0.46 3.76 12.11
C LEU A 41 -0.49 3.32 10.99
N MET A 42 -0.16 2.27 10.24
CA MET A 42 -0.90 1.84 9.05
C MET A 42 -1.71 0.55 9.28
N GLU A 43 -1.22 -0.36 10.10
CA GLU A 43 -2.00 -1.51 10.56
C GLU A 43 -2.87 -1.14 11.73
N GLY A 44 -2.88 0.15 12.13
CA GLY A 44 -3.51 0.69 13.33
C GLY A 44 -3.96 -0.47 14.19
N ASP A 45 -3.31 -0.73 15.30
CA ASP A 45 -3.64 -1.89 16.14
C ASP A 45 -5.06 -2.34 15.85
N SER A 46 -5.27 -3.48 15.22
CA SER A 46 -6.63 -3.98 14.97
C SER A 46 -7.40 -4.18 16.30
N ASN A 47 -6.73 -3.88 17.41
CA ASN A 47 -7.23 -3.77 18.77
C ASN A 47 -7.30 -2.32 19.28
N SER A 48 -7.05 -1.25 18.48
CA SER A 48 -7.04 0.11 19.04
C SER A 48 -7.22 1.28 18.09
N ILE A 49 -7.93 1.15 16.96
CA ILE A 49 -8.60 2.32 16.41
C ILE A 49 -9.93 2.44 17.16
N GLU A 50 -9.86 2.81 18.42
CA GLU A 50 -11.05 3.21 19.17
C GLU A 50 -11.38 4.63 18.73
N VAL A 51 -12.32 4.75 17.80
CA VAL A 51 -12.87 6.04 17.36
C VAL A 51 -13.92 6.47 18.38
N LYS A 52 -13.66 7.54 19.10
CA LYS A 52 -14.58 8.10 20.07
C LYS A 52 -15.52 9.09 19.39
N VAL A 53 -16.79 8.73 19.31
CA VAL A 53 -17.84 9.56 18.71
C VAL A 53 -18.74 10.10 19.83
N ALA A 54 -18.83 11.42 19.93
CA ALA A 54 -19.81 12.06 20.80
C ALA A 54 -21.06 12.43 19.98
N ILE A 55 -22.24 12.07 20.45
CA ILE A 55 -23.51 12.50 19.86
C ILE A 55 -24.19 13.46 20.82
N VAL A 56 -24.40 14.68 20.36
CA VAL A 56 -25.05 15.73 21.12
C VAL A 56 -26.43 16.02 20.53
N GLN A 57 -27.47 15.65 21.25
CA GLN A 57 -28.86 15.94 20.87
C GLN A 57 -29.38 17.13 21.68
N HIS A 58 -30.00 18.10 21.00
CA HIS A 58 -30.63 19.25 21.67
C HIS A 58 -32.04 18.95 22.17
N GLU A 59 -32.76 18.06 21.50
CA GLU A 59 -34.11 17.63 21.85
C GLU A 59 -34.26 16.11 21.67
N ASP A 60 -35.21 15.53 22.40
CA ASP A 60 -35.50 14.09 22.31
C ASP A 60 -36.28 13.77 21.02
N GLU A 61 -35.73 12.82 20.22
CA GLU A 61 -36.29 12.42 18.94
C GLU A 61 -37.75 11.94 19.03
N GLN A 62 -38.12 11.27 20.12
CA GLN A 62 -39.48 10.77 20.32
C GLN A 62 -40.46 11.90 20.64
N GLN A 63 -40.00 12.95 21.37
CA GLN A 63 -40.82 14.13 21.67
C GLN A 63 -41.05 14.95 20.40
N GLU A 64 -40.03 15.12 19.55
CA GLU A 64 -40.16 15.80 18.25
C GLU A 64 -41.13 15.06 17.32
N LEU A 65 -41.06 13.73 17.26
CA LEU A 65 -42.01 12.93 16.51
C LEU A 65 -43.45 13.07 17.05
N ALA A 66 -43.62 13.07 18.36
CA ALA A 66 -44.94 13.26 18.98
C ALA A 66 -45.53 14.64 18.66
N ALA A 67 -44.69 15.68 18.67
CA ALA A 67 -45.09 17.03 18.27
C ALA A 67 -45.51 17.10 16.80
N PHE A 68 -44.72 16.47 15.90
CA PHE A 68 -45.06 16.37 14.47
C PHE A 68 -46.41 15.66 14.26
N LEU A 69 -46.63 14.54 14.93
CA LEU A 69 -47.89 13.76 14.80
C LEU A 69 -49.10 14.55 15.34
N GLN A 70 -48.96 15.39 16.36
CA GLN A 70 -50.02 16.25 16.88
C GLN A 70 -50.38 17.39 15.90
N GLU A 71 -49.40 18.02 15.26
CA GLU A 71 -49.62 19.05 14.25
C GLU A 71 -50.25 18.49 12.98
N SER A 72 -49.81 17.31 12.58
CA SER A 72 -50.28 16.66 11.33
C SER A 72 -51.68 16.02 11.42
N GLN A 73 -52.29 15.92 12.62
CA GLN A 73 -53.61 15.34 12.80
C GLN A 73 -54.78 16.12 12.10
N GLY A 74 -54.49 17.36 11.65
CA GLY A 74 -55.47 18.19 10.93
C GLY A 74 -55.49 17.98 9.41
N GLU A 75 -54.41 17.55 8.79
CA GLU A 75 -54.22 17.55 7.33
C GLU A 75 -53.96 16.17 6.73
N MET A 76 -53.37 15.23 7.48
CA MET A 76 -53.10 13.86 6.98
C MET A 76 -54.01 12.83 7.66
N ARG A 77 -54.84 12.12 6.87
CA ARG A 77 -55.41 10.82 7.25
C ARG A 77 -54.28 9.77 7.34
N THR A 78 -53.48 9.85 8.40
CA THR A 78 -52.51 8.79 8.69
C THR A 78 -53.24 7.62 9.35
N ASP A 79 -53.42 6.54 8.61
CA ASP A 79 -53.88 5.27 9.16
C ASP A 79 -52.90 4.83 10.27
N VAL A 80 -53.40 4.12 11.29
CA VAL A 80 -52.65 3.64 12.46
C VAL A 80 -51.36 2.87 12.02
N HIS A 81 -51.40 2.21 10.88
CA HIS A 81 -50.23 1.53 10.27
C HIS A 81 -49.10 2.51 9.87
N SER A 82 -49.45 3.70 9.40
CA SER A 82 -48.47 4.73 9.02
C SER A 82 -47.73 5.32 10.23
N GLN A 83 -48.42 5.45 11.36
CA GLN A 83 -47.81 5.97 12.61
C GLN A 83 -46.82 4.95 13.21
N GLU A 84 -47.09 3.67 13.10
CA GLU A 84 -46.19 2.62 13.59
C GLU A 84 -44.95 2.48 12.74
N SER A 85 -45.12 2.65 11.42
CA SER A 85 -43.99 2.69 10.47
C SER A 85 -43.08 3.91 10.66
N LEU A 86 -43.64 5.09 10.98
CA LEU A 86 -42.86 6.30 11.29
C LEU A 86 -42.01 6.14 12.55
N LYS A 87 -42.56 5.47 13.57
CA LYS A 87 -41.80 5.20 14.83
C LYS A 87 -40.59 4.25 14.58
N GLN A 88 -40.65 3.41 13.58
CA GLN A 88 -39.55 2.52 13.22
C GLN A 88 -38.50 3.19 12.31
N MET A 89 -38.80 4.37 11.77
CA MET A 89 -37.92 5.11 10.84
C MET A 89 -37.30 6.35 11.48
N LEU A 90 -37.00 6.31 12.78
CA LEU A 90 -36.33 7.39 13.50
C LEU A 90 -34.87 7.51 13.05
N PRO A 91 -34.45 8.61 12.39
CA PRO A 91 -33.14 8.69 11.76
C PRO A 91 -31.98 8.61 12.78
N ILE A 92 -32.12 9.25 13.93
CA ILE A 92 -31.04 9.30 14.94
C ILE A 92 -30.97 7.98 15.70
N SER A 93 -32.11 7.43 16.10
CA SER A 93 -32.16 6.12 16.76
C SER A 93 -31.62 5.01 15.84
N THR A 94 -31.89 5.10 14.54
CA THR A 94 -31.35 4.14 13.55
C THR A 94 -29.85 4.28 13.37
N LEU A 95 -29.33 5.51 13.34
CA LEU A 95 -27.88 5.77 13.31
C LEU A 95 -27.20 5.24 14.57
N LEU A 96 -27.78 5.48 15.75
CA LEU A 96 -27.25 4.97 17.01
C LEU A 96 -27.23 3.44 17.02
N GLN A 97 -28.31 2.79 16.61
CA GLN A 97 -28.34 1.32 16.50
C GLN A 97 -27.29 0.77 15.55
N LEU A 98 -27.00 1.46 14.44
CA LEU A 98 -25.93 1.08 13.51
C LEU A 98 -24.55 1.18 14.18
N LEU A 99 -24.29 2.27 14.90
CA LEU A 99 -23.01 2.51 15.56
C LEU A 99 -22.80 1.62 16.79
N GLU A 100 -23.87 1.16 17.43
CA GLU A 100 -23.88 0.29 18.62
C GLU A 100 -23.90 -1.23 18.27
N GLN A 101 -23.81 -1.63 16.99
CA GLN A 101 -23.69 -3.05 16.61
C GLN A 101 -22.38 -3.65 17.14
N GLU A 102 -22.41 -4.94 17.50
CA GLU A 102 -21.25 -5.64 18.07
C GLU A 102 -19.98 -5.54 17.19
N GLU A 103 -20.15 -5.55 15.87
CA GLU A 103 -19.05 -5.39 14.92
C GLU A 103 -18.45 -3.99 14.93
N MET A 104 -19.28 -2.95 15.13
CA MET A 104 -18.86 -1.55 15.19
C MET A 104 -18.29 -1.17 16.56
N GLN A 105 -18.80 -1.74 17.66
CA GLN A 105 -18.30 -1.50 19.01
C GLN A 105 -16.84 -1.91 19.20
N GLN A 106 -16.30 -2.78 18.35
CA GLN A 106 -14.87 -3.11 18.36
C GLN A 106 -13.98 -1.95 17.94
N PHE A 107 -14.54 -0.99 17.18
CA PHE A 107 -13.78 0.12 16.57
C PHE A 107 -14.32 1.50 16.97
N ILE A 108 -15.57 1.58 17.40
CA ILE A 108 -16.26 2.86 17.68
C ILE A 108 -16.86 2.83 19.06
N THR A 109 -16.45 3.78 19.91
CA THR A 109 -17.11 4.03 21.20
C THR A 109 -18.00 5.27 21.05
N VAL A 110 -19.31 5.06 21.20
CA VAL A 110 -20.30 6.13 21.12
C VAL A 110 -20.66 6.63 22.52
N SER A 111 -20.64 7.94 22.72
CA SER A 111 -21.07 8.59 23.95
C SER A 111 -22.17 9.61 23.63
N GLN A 112 -23.33 9.49 24.30
CA GLN A 112 -24.38 10.49 24.22
C GLN A 112 -24.15 11.55 25.30
N ILE A 113 -24.08 12.81 24.90
CA ILE A 113 -23.69 13.92 25.76
C ILE A 113 -24.76 15.02 25.72
N ALA A 114 -25.00 15.67 26.87
CA ALA A 114 -25.97 16.74 26.95
C ALA A 114 -25.48 17.98 26.17
N SER A 115 -26.42 18.70 25.57
CA SER A 115 -26.14 19.92 24.79
C SER A 115 -25.47 21.05 25.58
N SER A 116 -25.58 21.04 26.90
CA SER A 116 -24.94 22.04 27.79
C SER A 116 -23.40 22.00 27.75
N ASP A 117 -22.80 20.88 27.37
CA ASP A 117 -21.36 20.63 27.47
C ASP A 117 -20.62 20.80 26.14
N MET A 118 -21.31 21.21 25.08
CA MET A 118 -20.78 21.30 23.69
C MET A 118 -19.52 22.16 23.58
N ASP A 119 -19.48 23.34 24.23
CA ASP A 119 -18.31 24.22 24.16
C ASP A 119 -17.08 23.67 24.90
N ALA A 120 -17.29 22.83 25.91
CA ALA A 120 -16.23 22.13 26.61
C ALA A 120 -15.68 20.99 25.75
N LEU A 121 -16.55 20.22 25.13
CA LEU A 121 -16.18 19.09 24.23
C LEU A 121 -15.33 19.53 23.06
N LYS A 122 -15.63 20.66 22.42
CA LYS A 122 -14.86 21.22 21.31
C LYS A 122 -13.44 21.64 21.72
N LYS A 123 -13.22 21.96 23.01
CA LYS A 123 -11.93 22.43 23.53
C LYS A 123 -11.06 21.32 24.10
N GLU A 124 -11.66 20.29 24.69
CA GLU A 124 -10.92 19.23 25.39
C GLU A 124 -10.28 18.21 24.44
N GLY A 125 -10.76 18.09 23.19
CA GLY A 125 -10.19 17.19 22.19
C GLY A 125 -10.25 15.70 22.57
N GLU A 126 -11.12 15.32 23.52
CA GLU A 126 -11.29 13.97 24.01
C GLU A 126 -11.92 13.05 22.95
N TYR A 127 -12.81 13.63 22.12
CA TYR A 127 -13.53 12.93 21.07
C TYR A 127 -12.90 13.17 19.70
N ASP A 128 -12.95 12.15 18.85
CA ASP A 128 -12.43 12.19 17.49
C ASP A 128 -13.43 12.84 16.53
N VAL A 129 -14.72 12.58 16.80
CA VAL A 129 -15.83 13.13 16.02
C VAL A 129 -16.96 13.53 16.97
N ILE A 130 -17.54 14.72 16.76
CA ILE A 130 -18.72 15.18 17.47
C ILE A 130 -19.84 15.38 16.45
N LEU A 131 -20.95 14.67 16.64
CA LEU A 131 -22.18 14.79 15.85
C LEU A 131 -23.18 15.64 16.63
N GLU A 132 -23.46 16.85 16.15
CA GLU A 132 -24.47 17.74 16.75
C GLU A 132 -25.77 17.65 15.96
N VAL A 133 -26.80 17.23 16.63
CA VAL A 133 -28.18 17.18 16.12
C VAL A 133 -28.93 18.40 16.60
N PRO A 134 -29.29 19.34 15.71
CA PRO A 134 -29.99 20.58 16.12
C PRO A 134 -31.41 20.28 16.64
N ALA A 135 -31.94 21.20 17.42
CA ALA A 135 -33.33 21.14 17.89
C ALA A 135 -34.31 21.17 16.70
N GLY A 136 -35.36 20.38 16.77
CA GLY A 136 -36.35 20.27 15.69
C GLY A 136 -35.91 19.45 14.49
N PHE A 137 -34.75 18.77 14.54
CA PHE A 137 -34.21 18.00 13.42
C PHE A 137 -35.20 16.93 12.92
N THR A 138 -35.72 16.12 13.81
CA THR A 138 -36.65 15.02 13.45
C THR A 138 -37.97 15.57 12.90
N LYS A 139 -38.48 16.66 13.49
CA LYS A 139 -39.67 17.33 12.98
C LYS A 139 -39.46 17.88 11.58
N GLN A 140 -38.37 18.60 11.31
CA GLN A 140 -38.00 19.12 9.99
C GLN A 140 -37.77 17.98 9.00
N PHE A 141 -37.14 16.90 9.42
CA PHE A 141 -36.89 15.74 8.60
C PHE A 141 -38.21 15.17 8.08
N TYR A 142 -39.20 14.91 8.92
CA TYR A 142 -40.51 14.40 8.45
C TYR A 142 -41.27 15.43 7.61
N THR A 143 -41.20 16.72 7.97
CA THR A 143 -41.80 17.76 7.13
C THR A 143 -41.20 17.77 5.73
N SER A 144 -39.89 17.76 5.61
CA SER A 144 -39.19 17.71 4.33
C SER A 144 -39.52 16.45 3.52
N PHE A 145 -39.67 15.32 4.20
CA PHE A 145 -40.03 14.05 3.57
C PHE A 145 -41.42 14.09 2.94
N PHE A 146 -42.41 14.74 3.58
CA PHE A 146 -43.77 14.82 3.04
C PHE A 146 -43.97 16.03 2.12
N GLU A 147 -43.30 17.14 2.34
CA GLU A 147 -43.49 18.40 1.59
C GLU A 147 -42.41 18.62 0.51
N LYS A 148 -41.43 17.73 0.42
CA LYS A 148 -40.28 17.81 -0.52
C LYS A 148 -39.45 19.08 -0.35
N GLU A 149 -39.29 19.54 0.88
CA GLU A 149 -38.39 20.60 1.25
C GLU A 149 -36.93 20.10 1.43
N GLU A 150 -36.01 21.01 1.72
CA GLU A 150 -34.62 20.63 1.98
C GLU A 150 -34.51 19.79 3.26
N ILE A 151 -33.80 18.67 3.15
CA ILE A 151 -33.56 17.76 4.28
C ILE A 151 -32.65 18.47 5.31
N PRO A 152 -33.00 18.48 6.59
CA PRO A 152 -32.17 19.09 7.64
C PRO A 152 -30.82 18.36 7.72
N ALA A 153 -29.76 19.11 7.97
CA ALA A 153 -28.43 18.58 8.16
C ALA A 153 -28.03 18.62 9.63
N PHE A 154 -27.33 17.58 10.09
CA PHE A 154 -26.62 17.66 11.37
C PHE A 154 -25.18 18.09 11.16
N HIS A 155 -24.61 18.74 12.18
CA HIS A 155 -23.26 19.24 12.09
C HIS A 155 -22.24 18.20 12.55
N VAL A 156 -21.20 17.99 11.75
CA VAL A 156 -20.12 17.06 12.07
C VAL A 156 -18.85 17.87 12.36
N TYR A 157 -18.34 17.78 13.58
CA TYR A 157 -17.07 18.38 13.97
C TYR A 157 -16.01 17.28 14.03
N LEU A 158 -14.96 17.45 13.25
CA LEU A 158 -13.86 16.50 13.11
C LEU A 158 -12.64 17.02 13.85
N ASN A 159 -11.94 16.14 14.55
CA ASN A 159 -10.65 16.47 15.13
C ASN A 159 -9.56 16.44 14.04
N GLU A 160 -9.00 17.61 13.69
CA GLU A 160 -7.99 17.75 12.65
C GLU A 160 -6.71 16.95 12.91
N GLN A 161 -6.45 16.56 14.16
CA GLN A 161 -5.27 15.75 14.51
C GLN A 161 -5.48 14.25 14.28
N LYS A 162 -6.72 13.81 13.97
CA LYS A 162 -7.10 12.41 13.83
C LYS A 162 -7.83 12.14 12.51
N GLU A 163 -7.19 12.45 11.40
CA GLU A 163 -7.77 12.36 10.04
C GLU A 163 -8.34 10.97 9.70
N ILE A 164 -7.73 9.89 10.20
CA ILE A 164 -8.18 8.52 9.93
C ILE A 164 -9.54 8.25 10.58
N ALA A 165 -9.69 8.61 11.86
CA ALA A 165 -10.94 8.46 12.59
C ALA A 165 -12.06 9.29 11.95
N ALA A 166 -11.75 10.53 11.55
CA ALA A 166 -12.64 11.43 10.85
C ALA A 166 -13.15 10.82 9.53
N THR A 167 -12.24 10.26 8.72
CA THR A 167 -12.57 9.61 7.44
C THR A 167 -13.44 8.37 7.62
N ILE A 168 -13.18 7.55 8.64
CA ILE A 168 -13.99 6.35 8.94
C ILE A 168 -15.42 6.76 9.25
N VAL A 169 -15.63 7.72 10.16
CA VAL A 169 -16.96 8.17 10.55
C VAL A 169 -17.68 8.84 9.39
N GLN A 170 -16.97 9.67 8.61
CA GLN A 170 -17.55 10.29 7.41
C GLN A 170 -18.06 9.25 6.43
N ASN A 171 -17.29 8.21 6.12
CA ASN A 171 -17.72 7.13 5.21
C ASN A 171 -18.94 6.37 5.76
N ILE A 172 -19.01 6.15 7.08
CA ILE A 172 -20.17 5.52 7.72
C ILE A 172 -21.41 6.41 7.58
N LEU A 173 -21.28 7.72 7.83
CA LEU A 173 -22.37 8.68 7.71
C LEU A 173 -22.87 8.81 6.27
N GLU A 174 -21.97 8.86 5.28
CA GLU A 174 -22.32 8.88 3.85
C GLU A 174 -23.07 7.61 3.45
N SER A 175 -22.59 6.45 3.90
CA SER A 175 -23.24 5.16 3.64
C SER A 175 -24.63 5.09 4.31
N PHE A 176 -24.73 5.55 5.56
CA PHE A 176 -25.99 5.65 6.27
C PHE A 176 -26.97 6.56 5.54
N GLN A 177 -26.55 7.77 5.16
CA GLN A 177 -27.38 8.72 4.44
C GLN A 177 -27.90 8.15 3.11
N TYR A 178 -27.05 7.47 2.35
CA TYR A 178 -27.44 6.83 1.09
C TYR A 178 -28.47 5.71 1.31
N GLN A 179 -28.24 4.82 2.26
CA GLN A 179 -29.14 3.71 2.56
C GLN A 179 -30.48 4.21 3.13
N TYR A 180 -30.41 5.17 4.03
CA TYR A 180 -31.58 5.74 4.66
C TYR A 180 -32.46 6.50 3.66
N SER A 181 -31.86 7.31 2.77
CA SER A 181 -32.58 8.01 1.70
C SER A 181 -33.23 7.07 0.71
N LEU A 182 -32.57 5.96 0.36
CA LEU A 182 -33.12 4.92 -0.50
C LEU A 182 -34.35 4.25 0.15
N MET A 183 -34.25 3.90 1.42
CA MET A 183 -35.37 3.33 2.18
C MET A 183 -36.55 4.28 2.27
N ALA A 184 -36.29 5.53 2.54
CA ALA A 184 -37.31 6.57 2.61
C ALA A 184 -38.04 6.73 1.25
N ASP A 185 -37.30 6.75 0.14
CA ASP A 185 -37.89 6.82 -1.21
C ASP A 185 -38.71 5.58 -1.57
N LEU A 186 -38.24 4.38 -1.25
CA LEU A 186 -38.97 3.13 -1.46
C LEU A 186 -40.24 3.04 -0.59
N SER A 187 -40.18 3.50 0.67
CA SER A 187 -41.32 3.56 1.58
C SER A 187 -42.38 4.54 1.07
N SER A 188 -41.97 5.72 0.60
CA SER A 188 -42.88 6.73 0.05
C SER A 188 -43.64 6.26 -1.21
N LYS A 189 -43.05 5.35 -1.96
CA LYS A 189 -43.65 4.74 -3.15
C LYS A 189 -44.54 3.51 -2.86
N GLY A 190 -44.72 3.16 -1.57
CA GLY A 190 -45.55 2.04 -1.14
C GLY A 190 -45.04 0.66 -1.59
N ILE A 191 -43.77 0.55 -1.96
CA ILE A 191 -43.14 -0.68 -2.43
C ILE A 191 -42.78 -1.59 -1.23
N LEU A 192 -42.61 -1.03 -0.04
CA LEU A 192 -42.29 -1.76 1.16
C LEU A 192 -43.51 -2.04 1.99
N THR A 193 -44.13 -3.23 1.78
CA THR A 193 -45.35 -3.67 2.49
C THR A 193 -45.11 -4.68 3.62
N GLN A 194 -43.87 -4.99 3.97
CA GLN A 194 -43.53 -5.87 5.11
C GLN A 194 -42.28 -5.33 5.83
N GLU A 195 -42.18 -5.68 7.13
CA GLU A 195 -40.99 -5.42 7.97
C GLU A 195 -39.70 -5.56 7.14
N VAL A 196 -39.30 -4.47 6.54
CA VAL A 196 -37.93 -4.34 6.12
C VAL A 196 -37.17 -4.12 7.43
N LYS A 197 -36.79 -5.21 8.10
CA LYS A 197 -35.53 -5.13 8.86
C LYS A 197 -34.61 -4.39 7.92
N LEU A 198 -34.11 -3.22 8.37
CA LEU A 198 -32.85 -2.71 7.85
C LEU A 198 -32.06 -3.97 7.59
N PRO A 199 -31.62 -4.28 6.35
CA PRO A 199 -30.64 -5.31 6.27
C PRO A 199 -29.66 -4.90 7.35
N THR A 200 -29.74 -5.58 8.51
CA THR A 200 -28.56 -5.70 9.37
C THR A 200 -27.58 -5.98 8.30
N ALA A 201 -26.87 -4.91 7.92
CA ALA A 201 -25.89 -5.13 6.94
C ALA A 201 -25.10 -6.32 7.48
N ASP A 202 -25.44 -7.51 6.96
CA ASP A 202 -24.42 -8.22 6.28
C ASP A 202 -23.90 -7.25 5.20
N ILE A 203 -23.40 -6.12 5.62
CA ILE A 203 -22.14 -5.56 5.25
C ILE A 203 -21.10 -6.41 6.03
N SER A 204 -21.16 -7.67 6.00
CA SER A 204 -20.19 -8.34 5.17
C SER A 204 -20.32 -7.61 3.83
N SER A 205 -19.80 -6.38 3.73
CA SER A 205 -18.96 -6.11 2.62
C SER A 205 -18.07 -7.34 2.66
N ILE A 206 -18.57 -8.39 2.01
CA ILE A 206 -17.69 -9.23 1.30
C ILE A 206 -17.06 -8.17 0.43
N VAL A 207 -16.05 -7.48 0.96
CA VAL A 207 -14.90 -7.12 0.21
C VAL A 207 -14.46 -8.49 -0.21
N GLN A 208 -15.15 -9.04 -1.21
CA GLN A 208 -14.57 -9.98 -2.11
C GLN A 208 -13.47 -9.13 -2.71
N THR A 209 -12.38 -9.03 -1.96
CA THR A 209 -11.09 -8.92 -2.56
C THR A 209 -11.17 -10.01 -3.60
N VAL A 210 -11.20 -9.61 -4.87
CA VAL A 210 -11.24 -10.50 -6.04
C VAL A 210 -10.14 -11.59 -5.90
N ASN A 211 -9.26 -11.44 -4.96
CA ASN A 211 -8.28 -12.36 -4.41
C ASN A 211 -8.72 -12.77 -3.00
N GLN A 212 -8.85 -14.07 -2.80
CA GLN A 212 -9.23 -14.76 -1.54
C GLN A 212 -8.26 -14.53 -0.37
N GLN A 213 -7.36 -13.57 -0.47
CA GLN A 213 -6.34 -13.26 0.51
C GLN A 213 -6.40 -11.77 0.87
N GLY A 214 -6.22 -11.47 2.15
CA GLY A 214 -6.35 -10.16 2.72
C GLY A 214 -5.42 -9.09 2.10
N PRO A 215 -5.58 -7.83 2.48
CA PRO A 215 -4.70 -6.76 2.05
C PRO A 215 -3.27 -7.07 2.49
N VAL A 216 -2.29 -6.65 1.68
CA VAL A 216 -0.86 -6.79 2.01
C VAL A 216 -0.58 -5.94 3.25
N SER A 217 -0.01 -6.55 4.28
CA SER A 217 0.37 -5.86 5.50
C SER A 217 1.50 -4.83 5.24
N THR A 218 1.62 -3.86 6.13
CA THR A 218 2.71 -2.86 6.05
C THR A 218 4.08 -3.53 6.09
N SER A 219 4.24 -4.54 6.93
CA SER A 219 5.48 -5.31 7.06
C SER A 219 5.83 -6.07 5.78
N GLU A 220 4.85 -6.68 5.13
CA GLU A 220 5.03 -7.34 3.82
C GLU A 220 5.39 -6.33 2.73
N TYR A 221 4.68 -5.20 2.67
CA TYR A 221 4.97 -4.14 1.71
C TYR A 221 6.43 -3.67 1.81
N TYR A 222 6.88 -3.29 3.01
CA TYR A 222 8.25 -2.82 3.21
C TYR A 222 9.30 -3.92 3.02
N THR A 223 8.95 -5.18 3.29
CA THR A 223 9.82 -6.31 2.98
C THR A 223 10.12 -6.38 1.49
N PHE A 224 9.10 -6.37 0.64
CA PHE A 224 9.30 -6.44 -0.80
C PHE A 224 9.92 -5.16 -1.36
N SER A 225 9.42 -4.00 -0.96
CA SER A 225 9.85 -2.71 -1.50
C SER A 225 11.31 -2.40 -1.19
N MET A 226 11.75 -2.62 0.04
CA MET A 226 13.15 -2.40 0.43
C MET A 226 14.07 -3.46 -0.21
N THR A 227 13.65 -4.72 -0.26
CA THR A 227 14.42 -5.77 -0.93
C THR A 227 14.69 -5.42 -2.39
N VAL A 228 13.65 -4.99 -3.12
CA VAL A 228 13.78 -4.61 -4.55
C VAL A 228 14.65 -3.37 -4.73
N MET A 229 14.59 -2.41 -3.81
CA MET A 229 15.46 -1.24 -3.85
C MET A 229 16.93 -1.62 -3.60
N PHE A 230 17.20 -2.37 -2.53
CA PHE A 230 18.57 -2.65 -2.13
C PHE A 230 19.31 -3.63 -3.04
N ILE A 231 18.62 -4.54 -3.73
CA ILE A 231 19.25 -5.43 -4.71
C ILE A 231 19.89 -4.66 -5.87
N LEU A 232 19.36 -3.49 -6.26
CA LEU A 232 19.92 -2.66 -7.33
C LEU A 232 21.30 -2.08 -6.98
N TYR A 233 21.59 -1.86 -5.70
CA TYR A 233 22.92 -1.39 -5.27
C TYR A 233 24.04 -2.37 -5.61
N ILE A 234 23.72 -3.68 -5.71
CA ILE A 234 24.71 -4.68 -6.13
C ILE A 234 25.29 -4.36 -7.51
N SER A 235 24.46 -3.83 -8.42
CA SER A 235 24.91 -3.48 -9.77
C SER A 235 26.05 -2.45 -9.75
N GLY A 236 25.89 -1.40 -8.92
CA GLY A 236 26.90 -0.35 -8.77
C GLY A 236 28.16 -0.88 -8.08
N THR A 237 28.01 -1.67 -7.01
CA THR A 237 29.12 -2.27 -6.27
C THR A 237 29.97 -3.17 -7.18
N ILE A 238 29.34 -4.08 -7.93
CA ILE A 238 30.04 -4.98 -8.86
C ILE A 238 30.75 -4.18 -9.95
N ALA A 239 30.10 -3.16 -10.50
CA ALA A 239 30.69 -2.35 -11.56
C ALA A 239 31.88 -1.51 -11.05
N SER A 240 31.82 -1.00 -9.82
CA SER A 240 32.93 -0.30 -9.17
C SER A 240 34.11 -1.24 -8.93
N GLN A 241 33.85 -2.47 -8.47
CA GLN A 241 34.90 -3.48 -8.30
C GLN A 241 35.51 -3.92 -9.63
N ALA A 242 34.70 -4.11 -10.69
CA ALA A 242 35.20 -4.39 -12.03
C ALA A 242 36.15 -3.29 -12.52
N PHE A 243 35.85 -2.02 -12.22
CA PHE A 243 36.72 -0.89 -12.53
C PHE A 243 38.05 -0.92 -11.76
N LEU A 244 38.02 -1.26 -10.46
CA LEU A 244 39.25 -1.48 -9.67
C LEU A 244 40.10 -2.60 -10.25
N GLU A 245 39.50 -3.69 -10.75
CA GLU A 245 40.23 -4.76 -11.43
C GLU A 245 40.94 -4.28 -12.69
N LYS A 246 40.33 -3.32 -13.43
CA LYS A 246 41.01 -2.69 -14.58
C LYS A 246 42.24 -1.91 -14.13
N HIS A 247 42.15 -1.10 -13.08
CA HIS A 247 43.28 -0.34 -12.53
C HIS A 247 44.40 -1.22 -11.99
N MET A 248 44.08 -2.39 -11.46
CA MET A 248 45.04 -3.38 -10.99
C MET A 248 45.64 -4.22 -12.14
N HIS A 249 45.38 -3.87 -13.42
CA HIS A 249 45.82 -4.62 -14.60
C HIS A 249 45.37 -6.09 -14.62
N ILE A 250 44.35 -6.46 -13.87
CA ILE A 250 43.81 -7.82 -13.85
C ILE A 250 43.10 -8.11 -15.19
N PHE A 251 42.40 -7.11 -15.71
CA PHE A 251 41.73 -7.23 -17.01
C PHE A 251 42.73 -7.43 -18.14
N ASP A 252 43.87 -6.75 -18.13
CA ASP A 252 44.93 -6.93 -19.14
C ASP A 252 45.48 -8.34 -19.13
N ARG A 253 45.65 -8.94 -17.95
CA ARG A 253 46.05 -10.37 -17.83
C ARG A 253 45.01 -11.33 -18.39
N ILE A 254 43.72 -10.99 -18.24
CA ILE A 254 42.62 -11.78 -18.83
C ILE A 254 42.67 -11.71 -20.35
N LEU A 255 42.95 -10.54 -20.92
CA LEU A 255 43.15 -10.36 -22.38
C LEU A 255 44.38 -11.09 -22.89
N LEU A 256 45.53 -11.04 -22.17
CA LEU A 256 46.74 -11.76 -22.50
C LEU A 256 46.55 -13.28 -22.47
N ALA A 257 45.67 -13.78 -21.61
CA ALA A 257 45.25 -15.19 -21.59
C ALA A 257 44.32 -15.58 -22.74
N ASN A 258 44.15 -14.71 -23.73
CA ASN A 258 43.33 -14.90 -24.92
C ASN A 258 41.84 -15.15 -24.64
N ILE A 259 41.32 -14.64 -23.51
CA ILE A 259 39.91 -14.74 -23.17
C ILE A 259 39.12 -13.66 -23.93
N HIS A 260 38.03 -14.09 -24.58
CA HIS A 260 37.19 -13.13 -25.30
C HIS A 260 36.50 -12.19 -24.29
N PRO A 261 36.48 -10.85 -24.52
CA PRO A 261 35.89 -9.87 -23.59
C PRO A 261 34.43 -10.15 -23.21
N ILE A 262 33.64 -10.71 -24.13
CA ILE A 262 32.25 -11.11 -23.88
C ILE A 262 32.15 -12.16 -22.76
N ILE A 263 33.11 -13.09 -22.67
CA ILE A 263 33.15 -14.13 -21.63
C ILE A 263 33.34 -13.52 -20.27
N TYR A 264 34.11 -12.43 -20.18
CA TYR A 264 34.27 -11.67 -18.94
C TYR A 264 32.94 -11.00 -18.52
N LEU A 265 32.24 -10.31 -19.45
CA LEU A 265 30.95 -9.69 -19.17
C LEU A 265 29.88 -10.73 -18.76
N LEU A 266 29.84 -11.87 -19.44
CA LEU A 266 28.94 -12.96 -19.06
C LEU A 266 29.26 -13.49 -17.65
N ALA A 267 30.55 -13.56 -17.29
CA ALA A 267 30.94 -13.96 -15.94
C ALA A 267 30.49 -12.91 -14.88
N VAL A 268 30.55 -11.62 -15.21
CA VAL A 268 30.00 -10.55 -14.35
C VAL A 268 28.48 -10.72 -14.19
N ILE A 269 27.74 -10.94 -15.29
CA ILE A 269 26.28 -11.16 -15.21
C ILE A 269 25.96 -12.34 -14.31
N VAL A 270 26.52 -13.50 -14.59
CA VAL A 270 26.19 -14.73 -13.85
C VAL A 270 26.59 -14.66 -12.38
N SER A 271 27.77 -14.10 -12.07
CA SER A 271 28.20 -13.94 -10.68
C SER A 271 27.30 -12.97 -9.91
N THR A 272 26.85 -11.90 -10.58
CA THR A 272 25.92 -10.93 -9.98
C THR A 272 24.53 -11.56 -9.77
N VAL A 273 24.02 -12.34 -10.74
CA VAL A 273 22.75 -13.07 -10.58
C VAL A 273 22.81 -14.00 -9.36
N ILE A 274 23.86 -14.79 -9.23
CA ILE A 274 24.03 -15.70 -8.09
C ILE A 274 24.04 -14.91 -6.77
N LEU A 275 24.84 -13.84 -6.72
CA LEU A 275 24.96 -13.02 -5.50
C LEU A 275 23.62 -12.38 -5.13
N SER A 276 22.96 -11.74 -6.08
CA SER A 276 21.67 -11.06 -5.89
C SER A 276 20.58 -12.05 -5.44
N PHE A 277 20.53 -13.22 -6.06
CA PHE A 277 19.58 -14.25 -5.67
C PHE A 277 19.80 -14.75 -4.24
N ILE A 278 21.07 -15.01 -3.88
CA ILE A 278 21.43 -15.41 -2.51
C ILE A 278 21.09 -14.31 -1.51
N GLN A 279 21.42 -13.05 -1.82
CA GLN A 279 21.12 -11.92 -0.94
C GLN A 279 19.62 -11.81 -0.65
N VAL A 280 18.78 -11.81 -1.66
CA VAL A 280 17.32 -11.72 -1.47
C VAL A 280 16.78 -12.92 -0.71
N SER A 281 17.29 -14.13 -1.01
CA SER A 281 16.90 -15.33 -0.27
C SER A 281 17.26 -15.24 1.21
N ILE A 282 18.40 -14.66 1.55
CA ILE A 282 18.81 -14.44 2.95
C ILE A 282 17.89 -13.39 3.60
N VAL A 283 17.61 -12.28 2.92
CA VAL A 283 16.71 -11.23 3.44
C VAL A 283 15.32 -11.82 3.72
N PHE A 284 14.74 -12.56 2.77
CA PHE A 284 13.43 -13.21 2.94
C PHE A 284 13.45 -14.24 4.07
N GLY A 285 14.54 -15.02 4.20
CA GLY A 285 14.69 -15.97 5.30
C GLY A 285 14.77 -15.30 6.67
N VAL A 286 15.51 -14.19 6.79
CA VAL A 286 15.62 -13.44 8.05
C VAL A 286 14.29 -12.77 8.41
N VAL A 287 13.63 -12.14 7.45
CA VAL A 287 12.34 -11.47 7.65
C VAL A 287 11.24 -12.48 8.02
N TYR A 288 11.22 -13.65 7.40
CA TYR A 288 10.34 -14.76 7.80
C TYR A 288 10.51 -15.13 9.28
N LEU A 289 11.75 -15.21 9.75
CA LEU A 289 12.06 -15.57 11.15
C LEU A 289 11.81 -14.44 12.15
N MET A 290 11.97 -13.17 11.75
CA MET A 290 11.87 -12.01 12.65
C MET A 290 10.47 -11.40 12.72
N LEU A 291 9.75 -11.37 11.59
CA LEU A 291 8.47 -10.68 11.45
C LEU A 291 7.29 -11.63 11.17
N ASP A 292 7.54 -12.95 11.19
CA ASP A 292 6.54 -14.02 10.94
C ASP A 292 5.74 -13.82 9.62
N ILE A 293 6.41 -13.23 8.60
CA ILE A 293 5.80 -12.97 7.31
C ILE A 293 5.72 -14.26 6.50
N SER A 294 4.51 -14.71 6.20
CA SER A 294 4.28 -15.88 5.36
C SER A 294 4.36 -15.51 3.88
N PHE A 295 5.17 -16.22 3.10
CA PHE A 295 5.24 -16.04 1.66
C PHE A 295 4.21 -16.92 0.95
N VAL A 296 3.20 -16.29 0.40
CA VAL A 296 2.22 -16.98 -0.44
C VAL A 296 2.90 -17.41 -1.74
N GLN A 297 2.78 -18.70 -2.11
CA GLN A 297 3.41 -19.24 -3.33
C GLN A 297 4.93 -18.97 -3.41
N LEU A 298 5.70 -19.36 -2.40
CA LEU A 298 7.17 -19.20 -2.35
C LEU A 298 7.90 -19.49 -3.68
N PRO A 299 7.57 -20.56 -4.46
CA PRO A 299 8.23 -20.81 -5.75
C PRO A 299 8.08 -19.65 -6.74
N LEU A 300 6.93 -18.97 -6.73
CA LEU A 300 6.68 -17.84 -7.63
C LEU A 300 7.46 -16.59 -7.19
N HIS A 301 7.57 -16.35 -5.87
CA HIS A 301 8.46 -15.33 -5.31
C HIS A 301 9.92 -15.54 -5.71
N LEU A 302 10.42 -16.78 -5.61
CA LEU A 302 11.78 -17.11 -6.01
C LEU A 302 11.99 -16.96 -7.53
N PHE A 303 10.96 -17.23 -8.35
CA PHE A 303 11.01 -17.00 -9.78
C PHE A 303 11.12 -15.51 -10.12
N VAL A 304 10.33 -14.64 -9.49
CA VAL A 304 10.45 -13.17 -9.65
C VAL A 304 11.83 -12.70 -9.17
N THR A 305 12.31 -13.24 -8.04
CA THR A 305 13.66 -12.96 -7.53
C THR A 305 14.74 -13.28 -8.58
N LEU A 306 14.61 -14.42 -9.25
CA LEU A 306 15.56 -14.81 -10.31
C LEU A 306 15.49 -13.84 -11.50
N MET A 307 14.30 -13.45 -11.94
CA MET A 307 14.12 -12.48 -13.03
C MET A 307 14.73 -11.13 -12.67
N LEU A 308 14.47 -10.64 -11.45
CA LEU A 308 15.07 -9.41 -10.94
C LEU A 308 16.59 -9.51 -10.84
N ALA A 309 17.12 -10.63 -10.34
CA ALA A 309 18.56 -10.86 -10.27
C ALA A 309 19.22 -10.83 -11.67
N ILE A 310 18.56 -11.33 -12.72
CA ILE A 310 19.01 -11.23 -14.11
C ILE A 310 19.05 -9.76 -14.55
N VAL A 311 18.07 -8.95 -14.21
CA VAL A 311 18.08 -7.50 -14.47
C VAL A 311 19.27 -6.83 -13.78
N VAL A 312 19.49 -7.12 -12.49
CA VAL A 312 20.59 -6.57 -11.70
C VAL A 312 21.95 -6.98 -12.29
N GLY A 313 22.09 -8.23 -12.72
CA GLY A 313 23.30 -8.72 -13.40
C GLY A 313 23.55 -8.02 -14.75
N SER A 314 22.51 -7.79 -15.54
CA SER A 314 22.63 -7.06 -16.81
C SER A 314 22.96 -5.57 -16.60
N MET A 315 22.40 -4.93 -15.57
CA MET A 315 22.77 -3.58 -15.17
C MET A 315 24.21 -3.49 -14.68
N ALA A 316 24.68 -4.47 -13.89
CA ALA A 316 26.06 -4.54 -13.45
C ALA A 316 27.03 -4.66 -14.66
N ALA A 317 26.69 -5.47 -15.65
CA ALA A 317 27.48 -5.57 -16.87
C ALA A 317 27.47 -4.27 -17.67
N LEU A 318 26.32 -3.59 -17.79
CA LEU A 318 26.21 -2.31 -18.47
C LEU A 318 27.07 -1.23 -17.81
N LEU A 319 26.97 -1.09 -16.48
CA LEU A 319 27.76 -0.14 -15.70
C LEU A 319 29.27 -0.48 -15.76
N SER A 320 29.63 -1.77 -15.69
CA SER A 320 31.00 -2.22 -15.86
C SER A 320 31.56 -1.84 -17.25
N ALA A 321 30.77 -2.09 -18.31
CA ALA A 321 31.16 -1.73 -19.67
C ALA A 321 31.34 -0.22 -19.84
N ALA A 322 30.44 0.57 -19.26
CA ALA A 322 30.52 2.03 -19.24
C ALA A 322 31.74 2.53 -18.47
N ASN A 323 32.00 2.01 -17.27
CA ASN A 323 33.19 2.36 -16.47
C ASN A 323 34.49 2.03 -17.22
N TYR A 324 34.55 0.90 -17.93
CA TYR A 324 35.70 0.53 -18.75
C TYR A 324 35.89 1.50 -19.92
N ARG A 325 34.77 1.90 -20.59
CA ARG A 325 34.84 2.78 -21.76
C ARG A 325 35.22 4.21 -21.40
N PHE A 326 34.63 4.74 -20.32
CA PHE A 326 34.86 6.13 -19.88
C PHE A 326 36.02 6.28 -18.89
N ASN A 327 36.65 5.18 -18.53
CA ASN A 327 37.77 5.11 -17.57
C ASN A 327 37.46 5.81 -16.23
N SER A 328 36.24 5.69 -15.75
CA SER A 328 35.76 6.31 -14.50
C SER A 328 34.77 5.40 -13.78
N ALA A 329 34.84 5.36 -12.45
CA ALA A 329 33.84 4.70 -11.59
C ALA A 329 32.65 5.60 -11.24
N GLU A 330 32.67 6.85 -11.66
CA GLU A 330 31.64 7.84 -11.29
C GLU A 330 30.24 7.43 -11.74
N LEU A 331 30.15 6.77 -12.92
CA LEU A 331 28.86 6.27 -13.38
C LEU A 331 28.22 5.27 -12.42
N SER A 332 28.99 4.38 -11.82
CA SER A 332 28.50 3.44 -10.81
C SER A 332 28.11 4.15 -9.51
N ASN A 333 28.84 5.20 -9.12
CA ASN A 333 28.53 6.00 -7.95
C ASN A 333 27.24 6.80 -8.16
N VAL A 334 27.09 7.46 -9.32
CA VAL A 334 25.86 8.18 -9.68
C VAL A 334 24.67 7.21 -9.79
N PHE A 335 24.88 6.04 -10.35
CA PHE A 335 23.84 5.01 -10.40
C PHE A 335 23.37 4.64 -9.00
N SER A 336 24.27 4.31 -8.10
CA SER A 336 23.93 3.91 -6.73
C SER A 336 23.33 5.05 -5.91
N SER A 337 23.84 6.27 -6.00
CA SER A 337 23.39 7.39 -5.16
C SER A 337 22.13 8.09 -5.71
N VAL A 338 22.00 8.22 -7.02
CA VAL A 338 20.93 9.02 -7.64
C VAL A 338 19.90 8.14 -8.35
N ILE A 339 20.37 7.28 -9.29
CA ILE A 339 19.45 6.54 -10.16
C ILE A 339 18.65 5.51 -9.35
N VAL A 340 19.28 4.79 -8.42
CA VAL A 340 18.58 3.83 -7.55
C VAL A 340 17.53 4.55 -6.70
N SER A 341 17.83 5.73 -6.17
CA SER A 341 16.87 6.51 -5.37
C SER A 341 15.67 6.98 -6.19
N ILE A 342 15.92 7.42 -7.44
CA ILE A 342 14.85 7.79 -8.38
C ILE A 342 14.00 6.57 -8.74
N LEU A 343 14.63 5.44 -9.06
CA LEU A 343 13.92 4.18 -9.37
C LEU A 343 13.10 3.70 -8.17
N ALA A 344 13.62 3.85 -6.95
CA ALA A 344 12.93 3.50 -5.72
C ALA A 344 11.71 4.40 -5.47
N LEU A 345 11.85 5.71 -5.70
CA LEU A 345 10.77 6.67 -5.57
C LEU A 345 9.63 6.35 -6.55
N PHE A 346 9.91 6.30 -7.84
CA PHE A 346 8.90 6.01 -8.86
C PHE A 346 8.39 4.57 -8.79
N GLY A 347 9.24 3.62 -8.42
CA GLY A 347 8.87 2.22 -8.24
C GLY A 347 8.03 1.92 -7.01
N GLY A 348 7.79 2.94 -6.14
CA GLY A 348 6.95 2.78 -4.96
C GLY A 348 7.65 2.15 -3.76
N SER A 349 9.01 2.20 -3.68
CA SER A 349 9.69 1.55 -2.55
C SER A 349 9.54 2.31 -1.23
N PHE A 350 9.37 3.62 -1.26
CA PHE A 350 9.25 4.42 -0.04
C PHE A 350 7.81 4.48 0.48
N PHE A 351 6.83 4.54 -0.42
CA PHE A 351 5.40 4.60 -0.11
C PHE A 351 4.57 4.15 -1.31
N ASN A 352 3.35 3.73 -1.06
CA ASN A 352 2.44 3.26 -2.10
C ASN A 352 1.96 4.42 -2.97
N LEU A 353 2.58 4.59 -4.15
CA LEU A 353 2.23 5.66 -5.10
C LEU A 353 0.83 5.53 -5.67
N SER A 354 0.25 4.34 -5.71
CA SER A 354 -1.09 4.14 -6.28
C SER A 354 -2.17 4.88 -5.50
N THR A 355 -1.95 5.12 -4.20
CA THR A 355 -2.86 5.85 -3.32
C THR A 355 -2.84 7.36 -3.56
N PHE A 356 -1.63 7.93 -3.78
CA PHE A 356 -1.45 9.39 -3.85
C PHE A 356 -1.33 9.92 -5.29
N ALA A 357 -0.75 9.13 -6.20
CA ALA A 357 -0.43 9.55 -7.57
C ALA A 357 -0.54 8.38 -8.55
N PRO A 358 -1.75 7.94 -8.92
CA PRO A 358 -1.97 6.77 -9.78
C PRO A 358 -1.21 6.82 -11.12
N THR A 359 -1.12 8.01 -11.74
CA THR A 359 -0.38 8.21 -12.99
C THR A 359 1.12 7.93 -12.83
N LEU A 360 1.72 8.37 -11.70
CA LEU A 360 3.13 8.11 -11.43
C LEU A 360 3.37 6.62 -11.10
N ALA A 361 2.42 5.97 -10.45
CA ALA A 361 2.48 4.53 -10.19
C ALA A 361 2.51 3.70 -11.49
N ILE A 362 1.75 4.09 -12.51
CA ILE A 362 1.78 3.46 -13.84
C ILE A 362 3.17 3.62 -14.47
N ILE A 363 3.74 4.84 -14.45
CA ILE A 363 5.10 5.07 -14.96
C ILE A 363 6.12 4.25 -14.17
N GLY A 364 5.98 4.24 -12.85
CA GLY A 364 6.84 3.48 -11.94
C GLY A 364 6.83 1.98 -12.22
N SER A 365 5.70 1.40 -12.58
CA SER A 365 5.57 -0.03 -12.90
C SER A 365 6.39 -0.47 -14.13
N TRP A 366 6.82 0.47 -14.99
CA TRP A 366 7.72 0.19 -16.12
C TRP A 366 9.21 0.21 -15.71
N THR A 367 9.52 0.60 -14.49
CA THR A 367 10.88 0.52 -13.95
C THR A 367 11.17 -0.90 -13.43
N PRO A 368 12.44 -1.31 -13.34
CA PRO A 368 12.79 -2.63 -12.78
C PRO A 368 12.33 -2.78 -11.34
N ASN A 369 12.39 -1.67 -10.58
CA ASN A 369 11.98 -1.61 -9.19
C ASN A 369 10.45 -1.81 -9.06
N GLY A 370 9.66 -1.01 -9.79
CA GLY A 370 8.20 -1.09 -9.72
C GLY A 370 7.65 -2.39 -10.29
N ALA A 371 8.19 -2.87 -11.43
CA ALA A 371 7.76 -4.15 -12.02
C ALA A 371 7.97 -5.34 -11.06
N ALA A 372 9.12 -5.38 -10.38
CA ALA A 372 9.41 -6.43 -9.40
C ALA A 372 8.53 -6.29 -8.14
N LEU A 373 8.37 -5.07 -7.61
CA LEU A 373 7.52 -4.81 -6.46
C LEU A 373 6.07 -5.21 -6.74
N GLN A 374 5.50 -4.76 -7.85
CA GLN A 374 4.12 -5.10 -8.22
C GLN A 374 3.95 -6.63 -8.42
N SER A 375 4.97 -7.30 -8.95
CA SER A 375 4.94 -8.77 -9.04
C SER A 375 4.86 -9.43 -7.67
N TYR A 376 5.68 -8.99 -6.71
CA TYR A 376 5.67 -9.54 -5.35
C TYR A 376 4.34 -9.26 -4.63
N LEU A 377 3.84 -8.03 -4.71
CA LEU A 377 2.57 -7.65 -4.08
C LEU A 377 1.39 -8.44 -4.67
N THR A 378 1.36 -8.60 -6.00
CA THR A 378 0.33 -9.40 -6.67
C THR A 378 0.37 -10.87 -6.23
N ILE A 379 1.55 -11.47 -6.11
CA ILE A 379 1.70 -12.85 -5.63
C ILE A 379 1.27 -12.96 -4.17
N GLN A 380 1.65 -12.02 -3.33
CA GLN A 380 1.28 -12.00 -1.92
C GLN A 380 -0.23 -11.91 -1.74
N GLN A 381 -0.91 -11.19 -2.62
CA GLN A 381 -2.38 -11.13 -2.71
C GLN A 381 -3.01 -12.36 -3.40
N GLY A 382 -2.26 -13.45 -3.58
CA GLY A 382 -2.74 -14.71 -4.18
C GLY A 382 -2.79 -14.72 -5.70
N GLY A 383 -2.27 -13.70 -6.35
CA GLY A 383 -2.18 -13.63 -7.80
C GLY A 383 -1.28 -14.70 -8.40
N GLY A 384 -1.67 -15.23 -9.55
CA GLY A 384 -0.91 -16.25 -10.28
C GLY A 384 0.00 -15.68 -11.37
N LEU A 385 0.71 -16.59 -12.04
CA LEU A 385 1.68 -16.26 -13.10
C LEU A 385 1.08 -15.37 -14.22
N ASN A 386 -0.20 -15.58 -14.54
CA ASN A 386 -0.86 -14.81 -15.62
C ASN A 386 -0.99 -13.32 -15.26
N GLN A 387 -1.23 -13.01 -14.00
CA GLN A 387 -1.42 -11.63 -13.52
C GLN A 387 -0.11 -10.85 -13.48
N ILE A 388 1.01 -11.52 -13.19
CA ILE A 388 2.34 -10.89 -13.15
C ILE A 388 3.06 -10.92 -14.50
N SER A 389 2.52 -11.58 -15.52
CA SER A 389 3.19 -11.81 -16.81
C SER A 389 3.65 -10.52 -17.48
N SER A 390 2.86 -9.45 -17.42
CA SER A 390 3.23 -8.13 -17.97
C SER A 390 4.50 -7.56 -17.32
N TYR A 391 4.60 -7.67 -16.01
CA TYR A 391 5.79 -7.21 -15.27
C TYR A 391 7.03 -8.06 -15.57
N LEU A 392 6.86 -9.37 -15.75
CA LEU A 392 7.95 -10.26 -16.13
C LEU A 392 8.49 -9.93 -17.53
N TRP A 393 7.61 -9.55 -18.47
CA TRP A 393 8.03 -9.08 -19.80
C TRP A 393 8.82 -7.78 -19.72
N ILE A 394 8.41 -6.84 -18.84
CA ILE A 394 9.15 -5.60 -18.60
C ILE A 394 10.55 -5.90 -18.05
N LEU A 395 10.66 -6.75 -17.03
CA LEU A 395 11.96 -7.16 -16.47
C LEU A 395 12.85 -7.81 -17.53
N THR A 396 12.28 -8.71 -18.33
CA THR A 396 13.00 -9.39 -19.43
C THR A 396 13.49 -8.38 -20.48
N ALA A 397 12.64 -7.45 -20.89
CA ALA A 397 13.01 -6.42 -21.86
C ALA A 397 14.16 -5.54 -21.35
N ILE A 398 14.09 -5.09 -20.09
CA ILE A 398 15.17 -4.30 -19.46
C ILE A 398 16.47 -5.10 -19.43
N ALA A 399 16.43 -6.38 -19.03
CA ALA A 399 17.61 -7.22 -18.97
C ALA A 399 18.26 -7.39 -20.37
N VAL A 400 17.45 -7.62 -21.40
CA VAL A 400 17.93 -7.77 -22.78
C VAL A 400 18.55 -6.46 -23.29
N ILE A 401 17.88 -5.33 -23.07
CA ILE A 401 18.36 -4.01 -23.50
C ILE A 401 19.68 -3.67 -22.81
N CYS A 402 19.76 -3.81 -21.47
CA CYS A 402 20.98 -3.54 -20.71
C CYS A 402 22.14 -4.44 -21.17
N THR A 403 21.88 -5.73 -21.39
CA THR A 403 22.88 -6.68 -21.88
C THR A 403 23.36 -6.33 -23.29
N ALA A 404 22.46 -6.00 -24.20
CA ALA A 404 22.78 -5.58 -25.56
C ALA A 404 23.67 -4.33 -25.58
N ILE A 405 23.29 -3.31 -24.81
CA ILE A 405 24.06 -2.07 -24.69
C ILE A 405 25.44 -2.37 -24.04
N ALA A 406 25.49 -3.22 -23.02
CA ALA A 406 26.76 -3.62 -22.39
C ALA A 406 27.74 -4.23 -23.41
N PHE A 407 27.25 -5.12 -24.27
CA PHE A 407 28.09 -5.74 -25.32
C PHE A 407 28.53 -4.74 -26.41
N LEU A 408 27.74 -3.73 -26.70
CA LEU A 408 28.10 -2.67 -27.66
C LEU A 408 29.12 -1.69 -27.08
N LEU A 409 29.00 -1.36 -25.80
CA LEU A 409 29.88 -0.42 -25.13
C LEU A 409 31.23 -1.01 -24.72
N PHE A 410 31.29 -2.33 -24.52
CA PHE A 410 32.48 -2.96 -23.99
C PHE A 410 33.64 -2.86 -24.99
N PRO A 411 34.85 -2.43 -24.57
CA PRO A 411 35.96 -2.21 -25.45
C PRO A 411 36.41 -3.55 -26.12
N ARG A 412 36.48 -3.51 -27.45
CA ARG A 412 36.99 -4.64 -28.26
C ARG A 412 38.51 -4.57 -28.29
N ARG A 413 39.18 -5.73 -28.55
CA ARG A 413 40.63 -5.79 -28.75
C ARG A 413 41.07 -4.76 -29.81
N GLY A 414 41.94 -3.81 -29.44
CA GLY A 414 42.50 -2.80 -30.34
C GLY A 414 42.06 -1.36 -30.08
N GLY A 415 41.14 -1.10 -29.16
CA GLY A 415 40.64 0.25 -28.83
C GLY A 415 41.20 0.83 -27.53
N ILE A 416 42.40 0.41 -27.10
CA ILE A 416 43.09 1.01 -25.93
C ILE A 416 44.20 1.88 -26.52
N ALA A 417 43.87 3.15 -26.83
CA ALA A 417 44.83 4.23 -26.90
C ALA A 417 44.69 5.05 -25.65
#